data_69421a7a336d6c49830e3cc0f26e0caf
#
_entry.id   69421a7a336d6c49830e3cc0f26e0caf
#
_cell.length_a   1.000
_cell.length_b   1.000
_cell.length_c   1.000
_cell.angle_alpha   90.00
_cell.angle_beta   90.00
_cell.angle_gamma   90.00
#
_symmetry.space_group_name_H-M   'P 1'
#
loop_
_entity.id
_entity.type
_entity.pdbx_description
1 polymer ?
#
loop_
_entity_poly.entity_id
_entity_poly.type
_entity_poly.pdbx_seq_one_letter_code
_entity_poly.pdbx_strand_id
1 'polypeptide(L)'
;MQYAKHIVAAFIGLACAASALAQKTQLTVYTALETDQLKAYQEAFNKVNPTIDIKWVRDSTGVITAKLLAEKANPQADVIWGVAASSLALFDKNGMLEPYAPLNLDAIMPQYRDKKSPPAWFGMDVFGAVVCFNTVEAKKKNIPVPTAWKDLLKPEFKGQVVMPNPASSGTGYFDVAAWLQLWGDDNGKGGGWKYMDALHENIGQY
;
A
#
# COMPACT_ATOMS: atom_id res chain seq x y z
N MET A 1 -20.96 -53.92 30.76
CA MET A 1 -19.96 -52.85 30.95
C MET A 1 -19.04 -52.61 29.75
N GLN A 2 -18.82 -53.54 28.82
CA GLN A 2 -17.97 -53.34 27.63
C GLN A 2 -18.57 -52.40 26.57
N TYR A 3 -19.88 -52.49 26.33
CA TYR A 3 -20.55 -51.65 25.30
C TYR A 3 -20.56 -50.15 25.65
N ALA A 4 -20.61 -49.76 26.92
CA ALA A 4 -20.58 -48.37 27.35
C ALA A 4 -19.24 -47.67 27.05
N LYS A 5 -18.12 -48.40 27.10
CA LYS A 5 -16.78 -47.87 26.80
C LYS A 5 -16.59 -47.56 25.30
N HIS A 6 -17.21 -48.35 24.44
CA HIS A 6 -17.10 -48.15 22.97
C HIS A 6 -17.96 -46.96 22.49
N ILE A 7 -19.12 -46.72 23.12
CA ILE A 7 -19.99 -45.60 22.81
C ILE A 7 -19.32 -44.26 23.21
N VAL A 8 -18.69 -44.20 24.39
CA VAL A 8 -17.97 -43.02 24.86
C VAL A 8 -16.77 -42.68 23.95
N ALA A 9 -16.00 -43.71 23.53
CA ALA A 9 -14.87 -43.53 22.63
C ALA A 9 -15.30 -43.03 21.23
N ALA A 10 -16.45 -43.52 20.72
CA ALA A 10 -17.00 -43.07 19.45
C ALA A 10 -17.48 -41.60 19.49
N PHE A 11 -18.09 -41.15 20.60
CA PHE A 11 -18.52 -39.78 20.79
C PHE A 11 -17.34 -38.79 20.93
N ILE A 12 -16.26 -39.17 21.60
CA ILE A 12 -15.05 -38.36 21.73
C ILE A 12 -14.34 -38.25 20.38
N GLY A 13 -14.27 -39.30 19.58
CA GLY A 13 -13.70 -39.27 18.22
C GLY A 13 -14.47 -38.38 17.28
N LEU A 14 -15.79 -38.35 17.35
CA LEU A 14 -16.65 -37.48 16.53
C LEU A 14 -16.55 -36.00 16.93
N ALA A 15 -16.40 -35.70 18.23
CA ALA A 15 -16.21 -34.31 18.71
C ALA A 15 -14.86 -33.74 18.31
N CYS A 16 -13.78 -34.53 18.24
CA CYS A 16 -12.48 -34.07 17.74
C CYS A 16 -12.46 -33.85 16.23
N ALA A 17 -13.21 -34.64 15.46
CA ALA A 17 -13.33 -34.44 14.01
C ALA A 17 -14.14 -33.17 13.64
N ALA A 18 -15.16 -32.85 14.44
CA ALA A 18 -15.95 -31.61 14.22
C ALA A 18 -15.15 -30.33 14.51
N SER A 19 -14.19 -30.37 15.45
CA SER A 19 -13.34 -29.23 15.76
C SER A 19 -12.31 -28.93 14.66
N ALA A 20 -11.89 -29.94 13.90
CA ALA A 20 -10.96 -29.76 12.77
C ALA A 20 -11.57 -29.07 11.56
N LEU A 21 -12.90 -29.06 11.44
CA LEU A 21 -13.61 -28.43 10.32
C LEU A 21 -13.89 -26.93 10.52
N ALA A 22 -13.57 -26.37 11.68
CA ALA A 22 -13.89 -24.98 12.04
C ALA A 22 -12.70 -24.02 11.90
N GLN A 23 -11.49 -24.51 11.62
CA GLN A 23 -10.32 -23.63 11.50
C GLN A 23 -10.26 -22.99 10.11
N LYS A 24 -10.49 -21.66 10.07
CA LYS A 24 -10.33 -20.90 8.84
C LYS A 24 -8.87 -20.87 8.40
N THR A 25 -8.63 -20.93 7.11
CA THR A 25 -7.31 -20.68 6.52
C THR A 25 -6.94 -19.23 6.75
N GLN A 26 -5.82 -18.96 7.40
CA GLN A 26 -5.33 -17.60 7.59
C GLN A 26 -4.53 -17.15 6.36
N LEU A 27 -4.85 -15.95 5.84
CA LEU A 27 -4.15 -15.31 4.75
C LEU A 27 -3.51 -14.01 5.29
N THR A 28 -2.18 -13.94 5.29
CA THR A 28 -1.44 -12.74 5.73
C THR A 28 -1.28 -11.78 4.56
N VAL A 29 -1.89 -10.59 4.67
CA VAL A 29 -1.90 -9.58 3.62
C VAL A 29 -1.16 -8.34 4.09
N TYR A 30 -0.09 -7.98 3.38
CA TYR A 30 0.65 -6.73 3.62
C TYR A 30 0.08 -5.63 2.73
N THR A 31 -0.22 -4.48 3.33
CA THR A 31 -0.96 -3.42 2.65
C THR A 31 -0.54 -2.01 3.08
N ALA A 32 -0.67 -1.05 2.16
CA ALA A 32 -0.55 0.37 2.45
C ALA A 32 -1.89 1.12 2.28
N LEU A 33 -3.00 0.40 2.09
CA LEU A 33 -4.34 1.01 2.04
C LEU A 33 -4.72 1.61 3.39
N GLU A 34 -5.60 2.59 3.38
CA GLU A 34 -6.09 3.22 4.60
C GLU A 34 -7.03 2.28 5.37
N THR A 35 -7.02 2.41 6.70
CA THR A 35 -7.71 1.48 7.60
C THR A 35 -9.23 1.45 7.38
N ASP A 36 -9.83 2.57 7.03
CA ASP A 36 -11.27 2.69 6.73
C ASP A 36 -11.66 1.93 5.45
N GLN A 37 -10.76 1.88 4.46
CA GLN A 37 -10.96 1.11 3.23
C GLN A 37 -10.91 -0.40 3.48
N LEU A 38 -9.98 -0.87 4.34
CA LEU A 38 -9.77 -2.30 4.59
C LEU A 38 -11.02 -3.02 5.08
N LYS A 39 -11.85 -2.35 5.89
CA LYS A 39 -13.10 -2.92 6.41
C LYS A 39 -14.06 -3.31 5.27
N ALA A 40 -14.27 -2.43 4.32
CA ALA A 40 -15.18 -2.68 3.20
C ALA A 40 -14.68 -3.82 2.30
N TYR A 41 -13.38 -3.87 2.04
CA TYR A 41 -12.76 -4.95 1.27
C TYR A 41 -12.87 -6.30 1.99
N GLN A 42 -12.59 -6.34 3.29
CA GLN A 42 -12.71 -7.56 4.08
C GLN A 42 -14.13 -8.08 4.15
N GLU A 43 -15.12 -7.20 4.34
CA GLU A 43 -16.53 -7.58 4.36
C GLU A 43 -16.98 -8.16 3.02
N ALA A 44 -16.56 -7.57 1.90
CA ALA A 44 -16.85 -8.07 0.57
C ALA A 44 -16.17 -9.43 0.31
N PHE A 45 -14.91 -9.58 0.69
CA PHE A 45 -14.16 -10.82 0.55
C PHE A 45 -14.77 -11.97 1.37
N ASN A 46 -15.12 -11.71 2.64
CA ASN A 46 -15.66 -12.72 3.54
C ASN A 46 -17.03 -13.27 3.09
N LYS A 47 -17.82 -12.47 2.35
CA LYS A 47 -19.10 -12.93 1.78
C LYS A 47 -18.93 -14.07 0.77
N VAL A 48 -17.86 -14.06 0.01
CA VAL A 48 -17.58 -15.06 -1.04
C VAL A 48 -16.55 -16.10 -0.60
N ASN A 49 -15.78 -15.82 0.45
CA ASN A 49 -14.73 -16.69 0.98
C ASN A 49 -14.85 -16.86 2.51
N PRO A 50 -15.94 -17.46 3.02
CA PRO A 50 -16.21 -17.53 4.46
C PRO A 50 -15.21 -18.41 5.24
N THR A 51 -14.45 -19.25 4.57
CA THR A 51 -13.46 -20.17 5.17
C THR A 51 -12.05 -19.58 5.23
N ILE A 52 -11.85 -18.37 4.72
CA ILE A 52 -10.58 -17.67 4.76
C ILE A 52 -10.69 -16.50 5.73
N ASP A 53 -9.66 -16.32 6.56
CA ASP A 53 -9.51 -15.18 7.47
C ASP A 53 -8.30 -14.34 7.05
N ILE A 54 -8.50 -13.02 6.85
CA ILE A 54 -7.42 -12.12 6.45
C ILE A 54 -6.78 -11.51 7.68
N LYS A 55 -5.46 -11.71 7.80
CA LYS A 55 -4.61 -11.02 8.76
C LYS A 55 -3.91 -9.84 8.07
N TRP A 56 -4.38 -8.64 8.35
CA TRP A 56 -3.79 -7.44 7.82
C TRP A 56 -2.50 -7.05 8.55
N VAL A 57 -1.46 -6.76 7.78
CA VAL A 57 -0.25 -6.06 8.24
C VAL A 57 -0.17 -4.76 7.47
N ARG A 58 -0.58 -3.67 8.12
CA ARG A 58 -0.75 -2.36 7.50
C ARG A 58 0.34 -1.39 7.96
N ASP A 59 0.97 -0.75 6.99
CA ASP A 59 1.82 0.42 7.19
C ASP A 59 1.91 1.21 5.86
N SER A 60 2.64 2.32 5.83
CA SER A 60 2.88 3.06 4.59
C SER A 60 3.74 2.28 3.60
N THR A 61 3.65 2.61 2.31
CA THR A 61 4.31 1.87 1.22
C THR A 61 5.82 1.68 1.47
N GLY A 62 6.53 2.72 1.92
CA GLY A 62 7.98 2.60 2.15
C GLY A 62 8.33 1.64 3.28
N VAL A 63 7.57 1.67 4.37
CA VAL A 63 7.74 0.76 5.53
C VAL A 63 7.44 -0.68 5.12
N ILE A 64 6.31 -0.93 4.43
CA ILE A 64 5.96 -2.26 3.90
C ILE A 64 7.03 -2.74 2.93
N THR A 65 7.55 -1.87 2.07
CA THR A 65 8.62 -2.21 1.12
C THR A 65 9.89 -2.65 1.84
N ALA A 66 10.34 -1.89 2.82
CA ALA A 66 11.53 -2.23 3.61
C ALA A 66 11.35 -3.56 4.37
N LYS A 67 10.17 -3.78 4.96
CA LYS A 67 9.83 -5.00 5.67
C LYS A 67 9.88 -6.21 4.74
N LEU A 68 9.23 -6.16 3.59
CA LEU A 68 9.22 -7.26 2.62
C LEU A 68 10.64 -7.59 2.11
N LEU A 69 11.45 -6.57 1.83
CA LEU A 69 12.84 -6.78 1.41
C LEU A 69 13.67 -7.47 2.50
N ALA A 70 13.47 -7.10 3.77
CA ALA A 70 14.14 -7.75 4.90
C ALA A 70 13.69 -9.20 5.10
N GLU A 71 12.44 -9.53 4.78
CA GLU A 71 11.86 -10.86 4.87
C GLU A 71 12.09 -11.73 3.62
N LYS A 72 12.80 -11.24 2.60
CA LYS A 72 13.00 -11.93 1.32
C LYS A 72 13.44 -13.39 1.47
N ALA A 73 14.34 -13.70 2.41
CA ALA A 73 14.83 -15.05 2.65
C ALA A 73 13.82 -15.97 3.35
N ASN A 74 12.83 -15.40 4.03
CA ASN A 74 11.77 -16.12 4.74
C ASN A 74 10.47 -15.30 4.69
N PRO A 75 9.76 -15.29 3.54
CA PRO A 75 8.56 -14.48 3.33
C PRO A 75 7.46 -14.80 4.35
N GLN A 76 6.86 -13.76 4.90
CA GLN A 76 5.76 -13.85 5.87
C GLN A 76 4.42 -13.44 5.27
N ALA A 77 4.43 -12.71 4.18
CA ALA A 77 3.23 -12.28 3.48
C ALA A 77 2.82 -13.31 2.43
N ASP A 78 1.53 -13.66 2.40
CA ASP A 78 0.93 -14.44 1.32
C ASP A 78 0.52 -13.54 0.15
N VAL A 79 0.08 -12.31 0.45
CA VAL A 79 -0.38 -11.34 -0.55
C VAL A 79 0.16 -9.95 -0.22
N ILE A 80 0.57 -9.22 -1.26
CA ILE A 80 0.90 -7.80 -1.21
C ILE A 80 -0.24 -7.07 -1.92
N TRP A 81 -0.92 -6.16 -1.21
CA TRP A 81 -2.10 -5.50 -1.72
C TRP A 81 -2.13 -4.01 -1.41
N GLY A 82 -2.39 -3.16 -2.43
CA GLY A 82 -2.53 -1.72 -2.25
C GLY A 82 -1.24 -1.01 -1.83
N VAL A 83 -0.10 -1.46 -2.36
CA VAL A 83 1.17 -0.70 -2.29
C VAL A 83 1.47 -0.07 -3.65
N ALA A 84 2.27 0.98 -3.68
CA ALA A 84 2.62 1.67 -4.92
C ALA A 84 3.28 0.73 -5.95
N ALA A 85 2.95 0.89 -7.23
CA ALA A 85 3.47 0.06 -8.32
C ALA A 85 5.01 0.10 -8.43
N SER A 86 5.66 1.20 -8.01
CA SER A 86 7.12 1.29 -7.91
C SER A 86 7.71 0.23 -6.98
N SER A 87 7.05 -0.06 -5.85
CA SER A 87 7.45 -1.12 -4.93
C SER A 87 7.20 -2.50 -5.52
N LEU A 88 6.07 -2.71 -6.22
CA LEU A 88 5.80 -3.98 -6.91
C LEU A 88 6.84 -4.27 -7.98
N ALA A 89 7.25 -3.27 -8.77
CA ALA A 89 8.33 -3.40 -9.74
C ALA A 89 9.69 -3.74 -9.08
N LEU A 90 9.97 -3.18 -7.89
CA LEU A 90 11.16 -3.51 -7.12
C LEU A 90 11.12 -4.96 -6.61
N PHE A 91 9.99 -5.43 -6.11
CA PHE A 91 9.81 -6.82 -5.66
C PHE A 91 9.95 -7.79 -6.82
N ASP A 92 9.36 -7.49 -7.97
CA ASP A 92 9.48 -8.30 -9.19
C ASP A 92 10.94 -8.40 -9.66
N LYS A 93 11.67 -7.28 -9.71
CA LYS A 93 13.11 -7.25 -10.03
C LYS A 93 13.94 -8.12 -9.06
N ASN A 94 13.49 -8.26 -7.83
CA ASN A 94 14.14 -9.09 -6.81
C ASN A 94 13.65 -10.55 -6.79
N GLY A 95 12.77 -10.97 -7.71
CA GLY A 95 12.22 -12.31 -7.77
C GLY A 95 11.36 -12.69 -6.56
N MET A 96 10.61 -11.72 -6.03
CA MET A 96 9.80 -11.88 -4.82
C MET A 96 8.30 -12.06 -5.12
N LEU A 97 7.90 -11.92 -6.38
CA LEU A 97 6.50 -12.04 -6.79
C LEU A 97 6.29 -13.32 -7.61
N GLU A 98 5.22 -14.05 -7.29
CA GLU A 98 4.75 -15.18 -8.09
C GLU A 98 3.84 -14.66 -9.21
N PRO A 99 4.15 -14.93 -10.49
CA PRO A 99 3.31 -14.52 -11.60
C PRO A 99 1.93 -15.17 -11.56
N TYR A 100 0.87 -14.37 -11.67
CA TYR A 100 -0.51 -14.84 -11.60
C TYR A 100 -1.45 -14.01 -12.49
N ALA A 101 -2.26 -14.66 -13.29
CA ALA A 101 -3.30 -14.01 -14.08
C ALA A 101 -4.68 -14.20 -13.41
N PRO A 102 -5.25 -13.17 -12.78
CA PRO A 102 -6.58 -13.27 -12.20
C PRO A 102 -7.66 -13.37 -13.28
N LEU A 103 -8.83 -13.87 -12.89
CA LEU A 103 -10.02 -13.78 -13.74
C LEU A 103 -10.28 -12.28 -14.06
N ASN A 104 -10.67 -12.03 -15.30
CA ASN A 104 -10.92 -10.67 -15.80
C ASN A 104 -9.70 -9.71 -15.81
N LEU A 105 -8.48 -10.26 -15.90
CA LEU A 105 -7.27 -9.45 -16.07
C LEU A 105 -7.40 -8.42 -17.21
N ASP A 106 -8.11 -8.77 -18.28
CA ASP A 106 -8.31 -7.90 -19.45
C ASP A 106 -9.21 -6.69 -19.17
N ALA A 107 -9.94 -6.68 -18.07
CA ALA A 107 -10.66 -5.49 -17.58
C ALA A 107 -9.71 -4.41 -17.03
N ILE A 108 -8.48 -4.77 -16.68
CA ILE A 108 -7.46 -3.83 -16.22
C ILE A 108 -6.71 -3.28 -17.45
N MET A 109 -6.71 -1.96 -17.60
CA MET A 109 -6.00 -1.31 -18.72
C MET A 109 -4.51 -1.70 -18.76
N PRO A 110 -3.91 -1.91 -19.95
CA PRO A 110 -2.55 -2.43 -20.08
C PRO A 110 -1.47 -1.64 -19.35
N GLN A 111 -1.63 -0.31 -19.20
CA GLN A 111 -0.68 0.54 -18.48
C GLN A 111 -0.68 0.32 -16.95
N TYR A 112 -1.70 -0.34 -16.40
CA TYR A 112 -1.83 -0.62 -14.97
C TYR A 112 -1.56 -2.08 -14.61
N ARG A 113 -0.85 -2.81 -15.45
CA ARG A 113 -0.42 -4.18 -15.18
C ARG A 113 0.99 -4.44 -15.71
N ASP A 114 1.67 -5.41 -15.13
CA ASP A 114 2.94 -5.89 -15.66
C ASP A 114 2.79 -6.38 -17.11
N LYS A 115 3.83 -6.17 -17.90
CA LYS A 115 3.88 -6.57 -19.31
C LYS A 115 4.16 -8.07 -19.52
N LYS A 116 4.54 -8.79 -18.48
CA LYS A 116 4.79 -10.24 -18.51
C LYS A 116 3.49 -11.02 -18.71
N SER A 117 3.59 -12.24 -19.18
CA SER A 117 2.48 -13.16 -19.31
C SER A 117 2.85 -14.51 -18.68
N PRO A 118 2.25 -14.89 -17.55
CA PRO A 118 1.32 -14.11 -16.72
C PRO A 118 2.01 -12.91 -16.04
N PRO A 119 1.26 -11.85 -15.66
CA PRO A 119 1.81 -10.69 -14.98
C PRO A 119 2.24 -11.05 -13.55
N ALA A 120 3.30 -10.40 -13.06
CA ALA A 120 3.72 -10.52 -11.66
C ALA A 120 2.96 -9.56 -10.74
N TRP A 121 2.34 -8.52 -11.28
CA TRP A 121 1.50 -7.56 -10.56
C TRP A 121 0.47 -6.91 -11.49
N PHE A 122 -0.59 -6.38 -10.90
CA PHE A 122 -1.63 -5.61 -11.58
C PHE A 122 -2.24 -4.57 -10.64
N GLY A 123 -2.70 -3.45 -11.23
CA GLY A 123 -3.32 -2.36 -10.48
C GLY A 123 -4.72 -2.71 -9.98
N MET A 124 -5.08 -2.18 -8.83
CA MET A 124 -6.41 -2.28 -8.26
C MET A 124 -7.10 -0.91 -8.15
N ASP A 125 -6.33 0.15 -8.01
CA ASP A 125 -6.77 1.53 -7.95
C ASP A 125 -5.73 2.47 -8.57
N VAL A 126 -6.03 3.76 -8.58
CA VAL A 126 -5.10 4.82 -8.99
C VAL A 126 -5.13 5.91 -7.94
N PHE A 127 -3.98 6.28 -7.41
CA PHE A 127 -3.84 7.43 -6.54
C PHE A 127 -2.95 8.50 -7.18
N GLY A 128 -3.17 9.75 -6.83
CA GLY A 128 -2.37 10.88 -7.30
C GLY A 128 -1.90 11.75 -6.14
N ALA A 129 -0.66 12.23 -6.21
CA ALA A 129 -0.16 13.24 -5.30
C ALA A 129 -0.67 14.62 -5.75
N VAL A 130 -1.31 15.33 -4.83
CA VAL A 130 -1.95 16.64 -5.09
C VAL A 130 -1.78 17.55 -3.89
N VAL A 131 -1.91 18.86 -4.12
CA VAL A 131 -1.98 19.83 -3.03
C VAL A 131 -3.37 19.81 -2.44
N CYS A 132 -3.49 19.38 -1.17
CA CYS A 132 -4.70 19.52 -0.38
C CYS A 132 -4.65 20.86 0.36
N PHE A 133 -5.48 21.83 -0.03
CA PHE A 133 -5.45 23.19 0.48
C PHE A 133 -6.56 23.43 1.51
N ASN A 134 -6.16 23.69 2.76
CA ASN A 134 -7.11 24.02 3.82
C ASN A 134 -7.57 25.48 3.69
N THR A 135 -8.72 25.69 3.05
CA THR A 135 -9.26 27.03 2.78
C THR A 135 -9.63 27.81 4.06
N VAL A 136 -9.99 27.09 5.14
CA VAL A 136 -10.38 27.72 6.41
C VAL A 136 -9.13 28.32 7.10
N GLU A 137 -8.06 27.53 7.24
CA GLU A 137 -6.82 28.01 7.86
C GLU A 137 -6.12 29.05 6.98
N ALA A 138 -6.12 28.85 5.68
CA ALA A 138 -5.54 29.80 4.73
C ALA A 138 -6.21 31.18 4.80
N LYS A 139 -7.54 31.22 4.94
CA LYS A 139 -8.26 32.48 5.13
C LYS A 139 -7.87 33.21 6.42
N LYS A 140 -7.70 32.49 7.53
CA LYS A 140 -7.25 33.06 8.81
C LYS A 140 -5.87 33.68 8.73
N LYS A 141 -4.99 33.08 7.91
CA LYS A 141 -3.58 33.46 7.77
C LYS A 141 -3.32 34.31 6.53
N ASN A 142 -4.35 34.66 5.75
CA ASN A 142 -4.25 35.37 4.47
C ASN A 142 -3.31 34.69 3.46
N ILE A 143 -3.30 33.36 3.42
CA ILE A 143 -2.49 32.57 2.48
C ILE A 143 -3.27 32.42 1.16
N PRO A 144 -2.70 32.79 0.01
CA PRO A 144 -3.37 32.65 -1.29
C PRO A 144 -3.46 31.17 -1.70
N VAL A 145 -4.47 30.84 -2.52
CA VAL A 145 -4.59 29.49 -3.12
C VAL A 145 -3.41 29.27 -4.07
N PRO A 146 -2.61 28.20 -3.90
CA PRO A 146 -1.56 27.88 -4.85
C PRO A 146 -2.19 27.35 -6.16
N THR A 147 -1.68 27.77 -7.29
CA THR A 147 -2.13 27.35 -8.62
C THR A 147 -1.10 26.48 -9.33
N ALA A 148 0.12 26.47 -8.82
CA ALA A 148 1.23 25.67 -9.33
C ALA A 148 2.13 25.21 -8.17
N TRP A 149 2.87 24.14 -8.37
CA TRP A 149 3.87 23.65 -7.40
C TRP A 149 4.85 24.73 -6.94
N LYS A 150 5.30 25.60 -7.87
CA LYS A 150 6.23 26.68 -7.55
C LYS A 150 5.64 27.77 -6.65
N ASP A 151 4.32 27.87 -6.55
CA ASP A 151 3.71 28.80 -5.61
C ASP A 151 4.02 28.46 -4.16
N LEU A 152 4.22 27.16 -3.86
CA LEU A 152 4.57 26.68 -2.53
C LEU A 152 5.96 27.16 -2.05
N LEU A 153 6.78 27.73 -2.94
CA LEU A 153 8.07 28.34 -2.62
C LEU A 153 7.97 29.77 -2.10
N LYS A 154 6.80 30.39 -2.21
CA LYS A 154 6.59 31.77 -1.80
C LYS A 154 6.64 31.91 -0.28
N PRO A 155 7.08 33.07 0.26
CA PRO A 155 7.22 33.31 1.68
C PRO A 155 5.96 33.07 2.51
N GLU A 156 4.78 33.26 1.92
CA GLU A 156 3.47 33.07 2.57
C GLU A 156 3.24 31.60 3.00
N PHE A 157 3.92 30.66 2.36
CA PHE A 157 3.83 29.25 2.66
C PHE A 157 4.87 28.77 3.67
N LYS A 158 5.75 29.64 4.18
CA LYS A 158 6.81 29.24 5.12
C LYS A 158 6.23 28.61 6.39
N GLY A 159 6.62 27.34 6.65
CA GLY A 159 6.12 26.55 7.78
C GLY A 159 4.65 26.13 7.66
N GLN A 160 4.02 26.31 6.49
CA GLN A 160 2.62 25.98 6.26
C GLN A 160 2.43 24.72 5.39
N VAL A 161 3.47 24.27 4.74
CA VAL A 161 3.45 23.05 3.94
C VAL A 161 3.69 21.84 4.84
N VAL A 162 2.83 20.83 4.73
CA VAL A 162 3.02 19.53 5.38
C VAL A 162 3.02 18.49 4.27
N MET A 163 3.99 17.60 4.27
CA MET A 163 4.04 16.50 3.31
C MET A 163 4.48 15.20 3.98
N PRO A 164 4.06 14.06 3.46
CA PRO A 164 4.53 12.77 3.97
C PRO A 164 6.03 12.60 3.70
N ASN A 165 6.75 12.00 4.65
CA ASN A 165 8.18 11.75 4.49
C ASN A 165 8.46 10.83 3.29
N PRO A 166 9.26 11.24 2.30
CA PRO A 166 9.52 10.47 1.08
C PRO A 166 10.18 9.11 1.32
N ALA A 167 10.93 8.95 2.42
CA ALA A 167 11.60 7.69 2.73
C ALA A 167 10.63 6.61 3.23
N SER A 168 9.50 7.00 3.83
CA SER A 168 8.53 6.05 4.41
C SER A 168 7.18 6.04 3.68
N SER A 169 6.79 7.13 3.03
CA SER A 169 5.50 7.27 2.34
C SER A 169 5.61 7.07 0.84
N GLY A 170 4.71 6.25 0.28
CA GLY A 170 4.56 6.12 -1.17
C GLY A 170 4.14 7.42 -1.84
N THR A 171 3.30 8.24 -1.21
CA THR A 171 2.89 9.56 -1.71
C THR A 171 4.07 10.53 -1.71
N GLY A 172 4.80 10.64 -0.61
CA GLY A 172 5.99 11.50 -0.55
C GLY A 172 7.08 11.09 -1.55
N TYR A 173 7.31 9.78 -1.74
CA TYR A 173 8.20 9.28 -2.79
C TYR A 173 7.71 9.66 -4.19
N PHE A 174 6.40 9.57 -4.42
CA PHE A 174 5.80 9.91 -5.70
C PHE A 174 5.92 11.41 -6.02
N ASP A 175 5.77 12.29 -5.03
CA ASP A 175 6.02 13.73 -5.17
C ASP A 175 7.46 14.00 -5.63
N VAL A 176 8.44 13.43 -4.94
CA VAL A 176 9.87 13.55 -5.30
C VAL A 176 10.12 13.05 -6.73
N ALA A 177 9.62 11.87 -7.08
CA ALA A 177 9.78 11.30 -8.40
C ALA A 177 9.15 12.20 -9.49
N ALA A 178 7.97 12.74 -9.22
CA ALA A 178 7.28 13.64 -10.14
C ALA A 178 8.05 14.96 -10.34
N TRP A 179 8.58 15.57 -9.30
CA TRP A 179 9.36 16.81 -9.42
C TRP A 179 10.69 16.60 -10.15
N LEU A 180 11.36 15.46 -9.94
CA LEU A 180 12.55 15.08 -10.70
C LEU A 180 12.22 14.86 -12.17
N GLN A 181 11.10 14.23 -12.47
CA GLN A 181 10.65 14.02 -13.84
C GLN A 181 10.25 15.33 -14.53
N LEU A 182 9.58 16.24 -13.83
CA LEU A 182 9.11 17.52 -14.36
C LEU A 182 10.24 18.51 -14.62
N TRP A 183 11.25 18.56 -13.75
CA TRP A 183 12.27 19.62 -13.77
C TRP A 183 13.71 19.11 -13.87
N GLY A 184 13.89 17.82 -13.99
CA GLY A 184 15.19 17.16 -14.18
C GLY A 184 15.89 16.79 -12.89
N ASP A 185 16.54 15.63 -12.93
CA ASP A 185 17.41 15.11 -11.86
C ASP A 185 18.84 15.64 -12.02
N ASP A 186 19.41 15.54 -13.22
CA ASP A 186 20.75 15.98 -13.57
C ASP A 186 21.83 15.58 -12.54
N ASN A 187 21.83 14.28 -12.18
CA ASN A 187 22.74 13.68 -11.17
C ASN A 187 22.73 14.42 -9.82
N GLY A 188 21.55 14.77 -9.32
CA GLY A 188 21.37 15.45 -8.04
C GLY A 188 21.51 16.98 -8.09
N LYS A 189 21.59 17.58 -9.28
CA LYS A 189 21.76 19.03 -9.48
C LYS A 189 20.67 19.68 -10.33
N GLY A 190 19.74 18.88 -10.81
CA GLY A 190 18.66 19.32 -11.69
C GLY A 190 17.65 20.24 -11.02
N GLY A 191 16.72 20.76 -11.83
CA GLY A 191 15.67 21.66 -11.36
C GLY A 191 14.76 21.04 -10.30
N GLY A 192 14.53 19.72 -10.34
CA GLY A 192 13.76 19.00 -9.33
C GLY A 192 14.39 19.06 -7.95
N TRP A 193 15.71 18.86 -7.85
CA TRP A 193 16.44 18.98 -6.59
C TRP A 193 16.44 20.41 -6.07
N LYS A 194 16.70 21.40 -6.92
CA LYS A 194 16.64 22.82 -6.57
C LYS A 194 15.25 23.24 -6.06
N TYR A 195 14.20 22.69 -6.67
CA TYR A 195 12.84 22.91 -6.21
C TYR A 195 12.63 22.32 -4.78
N MET A 196 13.07 21.08 -4.55
CA MET A 196 12.93 20.42 -3.26
C MET A 196 13.73 21.12 -2.16
N ASP A 197 14.96 21.56 -2.44
CA ASP A 197 15.76 22.36 -1.51
C ASP A 197 15.03 23.66 -1.10
N ALA A 198 14.45 24.36 -2.08
CA ALA A 198 13.69 25.56 -1.80
C ALA A 198 12.36 25.28 -1.07
N LEU A 199 11.67 24.18 -1.41
CA LEU A 199 10.44 23.78 -0.77
C LEU A 199 10.67 23.36 0.69
N HIS A 200 11.79 22.72 0.98
CA HIS A 200 12.17 22.31 2.33
C HIS A 200 12.13 23.46 3.34
N GLU A 201 12.51 24.66 2.93
CA GLU A 201 12.45 25.86 3.76
C GLU A 201 11.02 26.26 4.17
N ASN A 202 10.02 25.83 3.39
CA ASN A 202 8.60 26.13 3.62
C ASN A 202 7.85 24.96 4.28
N ILE A 203 8.48 23.77 4.40
CA ILE A 203 7.88 22.62 5.06
C ILE A 203 7.92 22.80 6.57
N GLY A 204 6.75 22.73 7.18
CA GLY A 204 6.61 22.75 8.64
C GLY A 204 6.71 21.36 9.28
N GLN A 205 6.41 20.30 8.50
CA GLN A 205 6.42 18.93 8.98
C GLN A 205 6.51 17.93 7.81
N TYR A 206 7.25 16.85 8.03
CA TYR A 206 7.29 15.64 7.22
C TYR A 206 6.56 14.48 7.89
#